data_b26c900dc859d9a0d70ae536f497c57e
#
_entry.id   b26c900dc859d9a0d70ae536f497c57e
#
_cell.length_a   1.000
_cell.length_b   1.000
_cell.length_c   1.000
_cell.angle_alpha   90.00
_cell.angle_beta   90.00
_cell.angle_gamma   90.00
#
_symmetry.space_group_name_H-M   'P 1'
#
loop_
_entity.id
_entity.type
_entity.pdbx_description
1 polymer ?
#
loop_
_entity_poly.entity_id
_entity_poly.type
_entity_poly.pdbx_seq_one_letter_code
_entity_poly.pdbx_strand_id
1 'polypeptide(L)'
;MTDWTAYEAELASGEADCVNSVIDEIEAMDLDERVDRFDDLVSGATECYTDSDDGYVRQACVRFVDALAPTMAAAVDPQGKLPGDDPESTVRAQTDETCGFFLDALTDDDGRVRQSAERGLVDACRTYETLDDGETVEAVAAELADLAEGHEGKIRESLLDAKESIESTGVSMVGQLLRDAAAEFDN
;
A
#
# COMPACT_ATOMS: atom_id res chain seq x y z
N MET A 1 -16.26 2.94 -18.22
CA MET A 1 -15.21 3.49 -17.35
C MET A 1 -15.93 4.05 -16.15
N THR A 2 -15.80 3.42 -14.98
CA THR A 2 -16.45 3.85 -13.74
C THR A 2 -15.75 5.13 -13.29
N ASP A 3 -16.48 6.20 -13.05
CA ASP A 3 -15.96 7.47 -12.58
C ASP A 3 -15.71 7.40 -11.07
N TRP A 4 -14.75 8.17 -10.53
CA TRP A 4 -14.49 8.26 -9.08
C TRP A 4 -15.78 8.46 -8.28
N THR A 5 -16.69 9.33 -8.74
CA THR A 5 -17.96 9.60 -8.07
C THR A 5 -18.80 8.34 -7.77
N ALA A 6 -18.71 7.30 -8.60
CA ALA A 6 -19.41 6.04 -8.34
C ALA A 6 -18.72 5.23 -7.24
N TYR A 7 -17.40 5.16 -7.23
CA TYR A 7 -16.63 4.53 -6.16
C TYR A 7 -16.82 5.25 -4.82
N GLU A 8 -16.76 6.58 -4.83
CA GLU A 8 -17.00 7.41 -3.64
C GLU A 8 -18.35 7.10 -2.99
N ALA A 9 -19.43 7.03 -3.79
CA ALA A 9 -20.76 6.73 -3.28
C ALA A 9 -20.85 5.35 -2.59
N GLU A 10 -20.19 4.33 -3.15
CA GLU A 10 -20.17 2.98 -2.60
C GLU A 10 -19.28 2.89 -1.35
N LEU A 11 -18.10 3.54 -1.36
CA LEU A 11 -17.20 3.61 -0.20
C LEU A 11 -17.85 4.37 0.95
N ALA A 12 -18.50 5.51 0.67
CA ALA A 12 -19.19 6.33 1.65
C ALA A 12 -20.47 5.69 2.20
N SER A 13 -21.00 4.64 1.57
CA SER A 13 -22.17 3.91 2.06
C SER A 13 -21.92 3.25 3.43
N GLY A 14 -20.68 2.89 3.73
CA GLY A 14 -20.29 2.12 4.91
C GLY A 14 -20.82 0.66 4.90
N GLU A 15 -21.48 0.23 3.81
CA GLU A 15 -22.01 -1.13 3.66
C GLU A 15 -20.92 -2.07 3.14
N ALA A 16 -20.64 -3.14 3.89
CA ALA A 16 -19.53 -4.05 3.58
C ALA A 16 -19.65 -4.67 2.18
N ASP A 17 -20.85 -4.99 1.71
CA ASP A 17 -21.07 -5.58 0.38
C ASP A 17 -20.74 -4.58 -0.74
N CYS A 18 -21.11 -3.30 -0.57
CA CYS A 18 -20.79 -2.23 -1.50
C CYS A 18 -19.26 -2.01 -1.57
N VAL A 19 -18.62 -1.86 -0.42
CA VAL A 19 -17.16 -1.68 -0.33
C VAL A 19 -16.42 -2.87 -0.96
N ASN A 20 -16.82 -4.11 -0.65
CA ASN A 20 -16.18 -5.29 -1.23
C ASN A 20 -16.36 -5.35 -2.76
N SER A 21 -17.53 -4.96 -3.27
CA SER A 21 -17.77 -4.92 -4.73
C SER A 21 -16.82 -3.95 -5.44
N VAL A 22 -16.55 -2.79 -4.83
CA VAL A 22 -15.59 -1.81 -5.35
C VAL A 22 -14.17 -2.38 -5.32
N ILE A 23 -13.76 -2.99 -4.21
CA ILE A 23 -12.44 -3.63 -4.08
C ILE A 23 -12.25 -4.71 -5.15
N ASP A 24 -13.23 -5.62 -5.30
CA ASP A 24 -13.20 -6.68 -6.31
C ASP A 24 -13.08 -6.11 -7.75
N GLU A 25 -13.73 -4.96 -8.04
CA GLU A 25 -13.63 -4.28 -9.33
C GLU A 25 -12.21 -3.74 -9.58
N ILE A 26 -11.59 -3.13 -8.56
CA ILE A 26 -10.22 -2.63 -8.66
C ILE A 26 -9.21 -3.78 -8.82
N GLU A 27 -9.37 -4.86 -8.04
CA GLU A 27 -8.49 -6.03 -8.13
C GLU A 27 -8.59 -6.75 -9.49
N ALA A 28 -9.79 -6.71 -10.11
CA ALA A 28 -10.04 -7.29 -11.43
C ALA A 28 -9.60 -6.38 -12.59
N MET A 29 -9.21 -5.13 -12.33
CA MET A 29 -8.75 -4.17 -13.34
C MET A 29 -7.42 -4.63 -13.94
N ASP A 30 -7.28 -4.49 -15.27
CA ASP A 30 -5.99 -4.75 -15.92
C ASP A 30 -4.90 -3.80 -15.40
N LEU A 31 -3.66 -4.29 -15.35
CA LEU A 31 -2.55 -3.57 -14.72
C LEU A 31 -2.28 -2.20 -15.39
N ASP A 32 -2.34 -2.13 -16.72
CA ASP A 32 -2.19 -0.90 -17.49
C ASP A 32 -3.31 0.11 -17.18
N GLU A 33 -4.55 -0.33 -17.10
CA GLU A 33 -5.68 0.53 -16.70
C GLU A 33 -5.53 1.04 -15.28
N ARG A 34 -5.06 0.18 -14.34
CA ARG A 34 -4.86 0.55 -12.95
C ARG A 34 -3.79 1.63 -12.81
N VAL A 35 -2.66 1.47 -13.51
CA VAL A 35 -1.58 2.44 -13.51
C VAL A 35 -2.03 3.78 -14.12
N ASP A 36 -2.75 3.75 -15.24
CA ASP A 36 -3.23 4.98 -15.91
C ASP A 36 -4.24 5.78 -15.05
N ARG A 37 -4.98 5.11 -14.17
CA ARG A 37 -6.01 5.73 -13.32
C ARG A 37 -5.57 6.01 -11.89
N PHE A 38 -4.37 5.58 -11.54
CA PHE A 38 -3.87 5.59 -10.18
C PHE A 38 -4.00 6.95 -9.50
N ASP A 39 -3.44 8.01 -10.10
CA ASP A 39 -3.39 9.34 -9.49
C ASP A 39 -4.79 9.89 -9.22
N ASP A 40 -5.73 9.76 -10.15
CA ASP A 40 -7.10 10.23 -10.00
C ASP A 40 -7.83 9.47 -8.87
N LEU A 41 -7.63 8.15 -8.79
CA LEU A 41 -8.31 7.28 -7.82
C LEU A 41 -7.73 7.42 -6.42
N VAL A 42 -6.41 7.51 -6.27
CA VAL A 42 -5.76 7.71 -4.97
C VAL A 42 -6.08 9.11 -4.43
N SER A 43 -6.04 10.14 -5.27
CA SER A 43 -6.43 11.50 -4.86
C SER A 43 -7.87 11.54 -4.34
N GLY A 44 -8.81 10.94 -5.06
CA GLY A 44 -10.20 10.88 -4.64
C GLY A 44 -10.38 10.08 -3.33
N ALA A 45 -9.70 8.95 -3.17
CA ALA A 45 -9.76 8.16 -1.94
C ALA A 45 -9.17 8.91 -0.75
N THR A 46 -8.09 9.68 -0.96
CA THR A 46 -7.46 10.51 0.07
C THR A 46 -8.38 11.65 0.51
N GLU A 47 -9.08 12.30 -0.43
CA GLU A 47 -10.08 13.32 -0.12
C GLU A 47 -11.24 12.72 0.69
N CYS A 48 -11.80 11.59 0.25
CA CYS A 48 -12.88 10.89 0.94
C CYS A 48 -12.46 10.45 2.36
N TYR A 49 -11.23 9.95 2.52
CA TYR A 49 -10.64 9.62 3.82
C TYR A 49 -10.57 10.83 4.75
N THR A 50 -10.05 11.94 4.24
CA THR A 50 -9.80 13.15 5.02
C THR A 50 -11.10 13.84 5.44
N ASP A 51 -12.11 13.82 4.57
CA ASP A 51 -13.40 14.50 4.80
C ASP A 51 -14.38 13.68 5.64
N SER A 52 -14.09 12.39 5.89
CA SER A 52 -15.00 11.51 6.62
C SER A 52 -14.72 11.45 8.13
N ASP A 53 -15.75 11.68 8.93
CA ASP A 53 -15.74 11.41 10.38
C ASP A 53 -16.03 9.94 10.71
N ASP A 54 -16.47 9.12 9.74
CA ASP A 54 -16.83 7.72 9.95
C ASP A 54 -15.61 6.79 9.73
N GLY A 55 -15.19 6.10 10.80
CA GLY A 55 -14.07 5.15 10.74
C GLY A 55 -14.31 3.96 9.79
N TYR A 56 -15.55 3.57 9.48
CA TYR A 56 -15.81 2.56 8.45
C TYR A 56 -15.53 3.07 7.05
N VAL A 57 -15.90 4.32 6.77
CA VAL A 57 -15.62 4.97 5.48
C VAL A 57 -14.11 5.17 5.32
N ARG A 58 -13.42 5.69 6.37
CA ARG A 58 -11.96 5.82 6.35
C ARG A 58 -11.26 4.47 6.13
N GLN A 59 -11.71 3.42 6.81
CA GLN A 59 -11.21 2.06 6.56
C GLN A 59 -11.46 1.60 5.13
N ALA A 60 -12.63 1.90 4.55
CA ALA A 60 -12.95 1.55 3.17
C ALA A 60 -11.99 2.25 2.19
N CYS A 61 -11.68 3.54 2.41
CA CYS A 61 -10.71 4.29 1.62
C CYS A 61 -9.30 3.66 1.71
N VAL A 62 -8.85 3.26 2.91
CA VAL A 62 -7.55 2.59 3.08
C VAL A 62 -7.50 1.26 2.31
N ARG A 63 -8.56 0.44 2.39
CA ARG A 63 -8.64 -0.81 1.64
C ARG A 63 -8.69 -0.60 0.12
N PHE A 64 -9.31 0.49 -0.32
CA PHE A 64 -9.36 0.87 -1.73
C PHE A 64 -7.98 1.27 -2.25
N VAL A 65 -7.23 2.08 -1.50
CA VAL A 65 -5.85 2.44 -1.83
C VAL A 65 -4.94 1.20 -1.82
N ASP A 66 -5.12 0.27 -0.88
CA ASP A 66 -4.40 -1.01 -0.83
C ASP A 66 -4.63 -1.86 -2.10
N ALA A 67 -5.88 -1.95 -2.57
CA ALA A 67 -6.21 -2.65 -3.82
C ALA A 67 -5.64 -1.96 -5.09
N LEU A 68 -5.47 -0.63 -5.06
CA LEU A 68 -4.84 0.15 -6.14
C LEU A 68 -3.33 0.05 -6.14
N ALA A 69 -2.72 -0.13 -4.96
CA ALA A 69 -1.27 -0.09 -4.78
C ALA A 69 -0.55 -1.05 -5.75
N PRO A 70 0.61 -0.65 -6.28
CA PRO A 70 1.44 -1.55 -7.08
C PRO A 70 1.82 -2.79 -6.29
N THR A 71 1.67 -3.94 -6.92
CA THR A 71 2.05 -5.23 -6.31
C THR A 71 3.46 -5.62 -6.70
N MET A 72 4.05 -6.58 -5.97
CA MET A 72 5.32 -7.22 -6.37
C MET A 72 5.29 -7.73 -7.82
N ALA A 73 4.14 -8.20 -8.31
CA ALA A 73 3.99 -8.64 -9.70
C ALA A 73 4.11 -7.48 -10.70
N ALA A 74 3.65 -6.28 -10.34
CA ALA A 74 3.86 -5.07 -11.13
C ALA A 74 5.34 -4.67 -11.14
N ALA A 75 6.03 -4.73 -10.01
CA ALA A 75 7.44 -4.40 -9.89
C ALA A 75 8.35 -5.29 -10.78
N VAL A 76 8.00 -6.57 -10.95
CA VAL A 76 8.75 -7.50 -11.82
C VAL A 76 8.37 -7.33 -13.29
N ASP A 77 7.14 -6.91 -13.57
CA ASP A 77 6.54 -6.82 -14.93
C ASP A 77 7.01 -7.89 -15.93
N PRO A 78 6.84 -9.20 -15.62
CA PRO A 78 7.43 -10.30 -16.40
C PRO A 78 6.87 -10.38 -17.84
N GLN A 79 5.83 -9.62 -18.14
CA GLN A 79 5.16 -9.61 -19.43
C GLN A 79 5.34 -8.29 -20.21
N GLY A 80 6.01 -7.28 -19.62
CA GLY A 80 6.20 -5.97 -20.23
C GLY A 80 4.87 -5.26 -20.52
N LYS A 81 3.90 -5.35 -19.61
CA LYS A 81 2.55 -4.80 -19.78
C LYS A 81 2.39 -3.40 -19.22
N LEU A 82 3.33 -2.96 -18.38
CA LEU A 82 3.26 -1.64 -17.82
C LEU A 82 3.46 -0.57 -18.90
N PRO A 83 2.64 0.48 -18.91
CA PRO A 83 2.76 1.57 -19.87
C PRO A 83 4.00 2.43 -19.58
N GLY A 84 4.53 3.08 -20.62
CA GLY A 84 5.59 4.07 -20.51
C GLY A 84 6.99 3.55 -20.83
N ASP A 85 7.94 4.49 -20.85
CA ASP A 85 9.34 4.23 -21.21
C ASP A 85 10.16 3.77 -19.98
N ASP A 86 9.64 4.00 -18.75
CA ASP A 86 10.27 3.64 -17.48
C ASP A 86 9.22 3.11 -16.48
N PRO A 87 8.77 1.86 -16.66
CA PRO A 87 7.76 1.25 -15.82
C PRO A 87 8.18 1.12 -14.34
N GLU A 88 9.47 0.89 -14.07
CA GLU A 88 10.00 0.79 -12.71
C GLU A 88 9.83 2.11 -11.95
N SER A 89 10.19 3.24 -12.59
CA SER A 89 10.00 4.56 -12.00
C SER A 89 8.52 4.86 -11.71
N THR A 90 7.61 4.42 -12.58
CA THR A 90 6.17 4.57 -12.35
C THR A 90 5.70 3.77 -11.13
N VAL A 91 6.07 2.48 -11.06
CA VAL A 91 5.73 1.62 -9.91
C VAL A 91 6.30 2.21 -8.62
N ARG A 92 7.55 2.70 -8.63
CA ARG A 92 8.19 3.33 -7.47
C ARG A 92 7.41 4.56 -7.01
N ALA A 93 7.09 5.48 -7.90
CA ALA A 93 6.36 6.71 -7.57
C ALA A 93 4.98 6.41 -6.98
N GLN A 94 4.25 5.46 -7.55
CA GLN A 94 2.94 5.03 -7.02
C GLN A 94 3.07 4.32 -5.67
N THR A 95 4.14 3.54 -5.46
CA THR A 95 4.43 2.92 -4.16
C THR A 95 4.78 3.97 -3.10
N ASP A 96 5.55 5.01 -3.46
CA ASP A 96 5.88 6.12 -2.57
C ASP A 96 4.61 6.85 -2.10
N GLU A 97 3.67 7.12 -3.03
CA GLU A 97 2.41 7.79 -2.70
C GLU A 97 1.52 6.94 -1.78
N THR A 98 1.36 5.65 -2.09
CA THR A 98 0.56 4.75 -1.22
C THR A 98 1.22 4.52 0.14
N CYS A 99 2.55 4.42 0.20
CA CYS A 99 3.30 4.31 1.44
C CYS A 99 3.06 5.52 2.34
N GLY A 100 3.15 6.74 1.81
CA GLY A 100 2.85 7.97 2.54
C GLY A 100 1.42 7.98 3.10
N PHE A 101 0.44 7.60 2.28
CA PHE A 101 -0.95 7.49 2.71
C PHE A 101 -1.13 6.47 3.87
N PHE A 102 -0.49 5.30 3.80
CA PHE A 102 -0.59 4.31 4.87
C PHE A 102 0.11 4.75 6.16
N LEU A 103 1.23 5.46 6.08
CA LEU A 103 1.90 6.04 7.26
C LEU A 103 0.98 7.03 7.97
N ASP A 104 0.29 7.91 7.24
CA ASP A 104 -0.69 8.83 7.79
C ASP A 104 -1.87 8.07 8.44
N ALA A 105 -2.41 7.06 7.76
CA ALA A 105 -3.54 6.26 8.23
C ALA A 105 -3.20 5.38 9.46
N LEU A 106 -1.93 5.07 9.71
CA LEU A 106 -1.49 4.38 10.93
C LEU A 106 -1.64 5.25 12.20
N THR A 107 -1.82 6.56 12.05
CA THR A 107 -2.06 7.48 13.17
C THR A 107 -3.55 7.74 13.42
N ASP A 108 -4.45 7.13 12.64
CA ASP A 108 -5.91 7.27 12.79
C ASP A 108 -6.39 6.85 14.19
N ASP A 109 -7.44 7.47 14.68
CA ASP A 109 -8.05 7.15 15.98
C ASP A 109 -8.80 5.79 15.96
N ASP A 110 -9.28 5.34 14.77
CA ASP A 110 -9.95 4.06 14.59
C ASP A 110 -8.95 2.91 14.36
N GLY A 111 -8.99 1.92 15.24
CA GLY A 111 -8.10 0.75 15.16
C GLY A 111 -8.27 -0.10 13.91
N ARG A 112 -9.43 -0.08 13.25
CA ARG A 112 -9.68 -0.82 12.00
C ARG A 112 -8.96 -0.15 10.84
N VAL A 113 -8.93 1.19 10.84
CA VAL A 113 -8.18 1.98 9.87
C VAL A 113 -6.70 1.65 9.99
N ARG A 114 -6.13 1.74 11.20
CA ARG A 114 -4.72 1.41 11.47
C ARG A 114 -4.36 -0.01 11.05
N GLN A 115 -5.22 -1.00 11.34
CA GLN A 115 -4.98 -2.39 10.95
C GLN A 115 -4.98 -2.59 9.43
N SER A 116 -5.82 -1.86 8.70
CA SER A 116 -5.81 -1.90 7.23
C SER A 116 -4.58 -1.20 6.66
N ALA A 117 -4.18 -0.08 7.25
CA ALA A 117 -2.98 0.66 6.86
C ALA A 117 -1.69 -0.13 7.10
N GLU A 118 -1.57 -0.84 8.23
CA GLU A 118 -0.44 -1.74 8.51
C GLU A 118 -0.25 -2.76 7.39
N ARG A 119 -1.35 -3.38 6.94
CA ARG A 119 -1.32 -4.38 5.87
C ARG A 119 -0.83 -3.79 4.55
N GLY A 120 -1.41 -2.65 4.14
CA GLY A 120 -1.00 -1.95 2.92
C GLY A 120 0.45 -1.49 2.98
N LEU A 121 0.92 -1.01 4.13
CA LEU A 121 2.31 -0.59 4.31
C LEU A 121 3.29 -1.77 4.19
N VAL A 122 2.95 -2.93 4.75
CA VAL A 122 3.75 -4.17 4.60
C VAL A 122 3.82 -4.58 3.13
N ASP A 123 2.73 -4.49 2.38
CA ASP A 123 2.72 -4.84 0.95
C ASP A 123 3.49 -3.81 0.10
N ALA A 124 3.45 -2.51 0.44
CA ALA A 124 4.32 -1.49 -0.16
C ALA A 124 5.81 -1.78 0.09
N CYS A 125 6.18 -2.15 1.32
CA CYS A 125 7.57 -2.53 1.64
C CYS A 125 8.04 -3.76 0.86
N ARG A 126 7.18 -4.75 0.62
CA ARG A 126 7.49 -5.90 -0.25
C ARG A 126 7.71 -5.49 -1.71
N THR A 127 6.99 -4.47 -2.17
CA THR A 127 7.18 -3.91 -3.51
C THR A 127 8.56 -3.23 -3.61
N TYR A 128 8.96 -2.44 -2.61
CA TYR A 128 10.32 -1.86 -2.56
C TYR A 128 11.41 -2.93 -2.53
N GLU A 129 11.25 -3.99 -1.73
CA GLU A 129 12.20 -5.11 -1.73
C GLU A 129 12.33 -5.77 -3.11
N THR A 130 11.21 -5.88 -3.85
CA THR A 130 11.22 -6.43 -5.21
C THR A 130 11.93 -5.51 -6.19
N LEU A 131 11.90 -4.19 -5.96
CA LEU A 131 12.64 -3.17 -6.69
C LEU A 131 14.11 -3.02 -6.24
N ASP A 132 14.60 -3.91 -5.38
CA ASP A 132 15.96 -3.88 -4.77
C ASP A 132 16.23 -2.58 -3.98
N ASP A 133 15.18 -2.01 -3.37
CA ASP A 133 15.21 -0.76 -2.60
C ASP A 133 15.06 -0.99 -1.09
N GLY A 134 15.99 -1.72 -0.52
CA GLY A 134 16.04 -1.97 0.93
C GLY A 134 16.30 -0.69 1.75
N GLU A 135 16.93 0.32 1.18
CA GLU A 135 17.19 1.60 1.87
C GLU A 135 15.87 2.32 2.19
N THR A 136 14.90 2.31 1.27
CA THR A 136 13.57 2.88 1.50
C THR A 136 12.82 2.10 2.59
N VAL A 137 12.91 0.76 2.61
CA VAL A 137 12.30 -0.06 3.67
C VAL A 137 12.87 0.29 5.05
N GLU A 138 14.20 0.46 5.17
CA GLU A 138 14.84 0.90 6.41
C GLU A 138 14.40 2.31 6.81
N ALA A 139 14.22 3.21 5.86
CA ALA A 139 13.74 4.58 6.12
C ALA A 139 12.29 4.57 6.64
N VAL A 140 11.40 3.76 6.06
CA VAL A 140 10.01 3.58 6.54
C VAL A 140 10.00 3.03 7.98
N ALA A 141 10.83 2.03 8.29
CA ALA A 141 10.93 1.50 9.65
C ALA A 141 11.44 2.55 10.65
N ALA A 142 12.37 3.42 10.25
CA ALA A 142 12.85 4.53 11.07
C ALA A 142 11.75 5.58 11.29
N GLU A 143 10.99 5.95 10.26
CA GLU A 143 9.87 6.88 10.36
C GLU A 143 8.78 6.38 11.30
N LEU A 144 8.44 5.09 11.26
CA LEU A 144 7.51 4.47 12.21
C LEU A 144 8.00 4.58 13.66
N ALA A 145 9.30 4.44 13.90
CA ALA A 145 9.88 4.61 15.24
C ALA A 145 9.75 6.07 15.70
N ASP A 146 10.05 7.03 14.83
CA ASP A 146 9.95 8.47 15.13
C ASP A 146 8.49 8.88 15.38
N LEU A 147 7.54 8.39 14.57
CA LEU A 147 6.11 8.60 14.80
C LEU A 147 5.65 8.01 16.14
N ALA A 148 6.13 6.82 16.51
CA ALA A 148 5.80 6.18 17.77
C ALA A 148 6.31 6.96 18.99
N GLU A 149 7.38 7.76 18.87
CA GLU A 149 7.83 8.66 19.94
C GLU A 149 6.85 9.83 20.18
N GLY A 150 6.14 10.26 19.14
CA GLY A 150 5.16 11.34 19.19
C GLY A 150 3.76 10.93 19.67
N HIS A 151 3.50 9.62 19.83
CA HIS A 151 2.18 9.09 20.14
C HIS A 151 2.18 8.21 21.41
N GLU A 152 0.99 8.02 21.99
CA GLU A 152 0.78 7.18 23.17
C GLU A 152 -0.33 6.13 22.93
N GLY A 153 -0.42 5.14 23.83
CA GLY A 153 -1.49 4.14 23.84
C GLY A 153 -1.53 3.30 22.56
N LYS A 154 -2.74 3.09 22.05
CA LYS A 154 -2.97 2.17 20.92
C LYS A 154 -2.36 2.63 19.59
N ILE A 155 -2.23 3.94 19.36
CA ILE A 155 -1.56 4.45 18.15
C ILE A 155 -0.10 4.06 18.20
N ARG A 156 0.58 4.33 19.32
CA ARG A 156 1.97 3.93 19.50
C ARG A 156 2.18 2.42 19.36
N GLU A 157 1.28 1.61 19.92
CA GLU A 157 1.34 0.16 19.78
C GLU A 157 1.23 -0.24 18.29
N SER A 158 0.24 0.28 17.56
CA SER A 158 0.08 -0.02 16.12
C SER A 158 1.30 0.38 15.27
N LEU A 159 1.93 1.53 15.56
CA LEU A 159 3.14 1.98 14.86
C LEU A 159 4.33 1.04 15.10
N LEU A 160 4.50 0.55 16.35
CA LEU A 160 5.55 -0.40 16.69
C LEU A 160 5.28 -1.80 16.12
N ASP A 161 4.02 -2.24 16.11
CA ASP A 161 3.61 -3.51 15.50
C ASP A 161 3.86 -3.48 13.98
N ALA A 162 3.52 -2.38 13.30
CA ALA A 162 3.79 -2.18 11.88
C ALA A 162 5.31 -2.22 11.60
N LYS A 163 6.12 -1.56 12.43
CA LYS A 163 7.57 -1.61 12.32
C LYS A 163 8.11 -3.04 12.45
N GLU A 164 7.67 -3.80 13.47
CA GLU A 164 8.07 -5.19 13.65
C GLU A 164 7.64 -6.07 12.46
N SER A 165 6.44 -5.83 11.92
CA SER A 165 5.92 -6.53 10.74
C SER A 165 6.82 -6.31 9.51
N ILE A 166 7.27 -5.08 9.26
CA ILE A 166 8.17 -4.73 8.17
C ILE A 166 9.55 -5.36 8.36
N GLU A 167 10.15 -5.21 9.54
CA GLU A 167 11.47 -5.78 9.86
C GLU A 167 11.48 -7.30 9.74
N SER A 168 10.38 -7.96 10.10
CA SER A 168 10.25 -9.42 9.95
C SER A 168 10.08 -9.86 8.50
N THR A 169 9.52 -9.01 7.64
CA THR A 169 9.33 -9.28 6.21
C THR A 169 10.66 -9.18 5.46
N GLY A 170 11.50 -8.20 5.76
CA GLY A 170 12.84 -8.03 5.16
C GLY A 170 13.81 -9.18 5.45
N VAL A 171 13.53 -10.02 6.43
CA VAL A 171 14.23 -11.30 6.70
C VAL A 171 13.62 -12.47 5.89
N SER A 172 12.71 -12.20 4.95
CA SER A 172 11.98 -13.23 4.21
C SER A 172 12.94 -14.19 3.54
N MET A 173 12.76 -15.50 3.83
CA MET A 173 13.52 -16.64 3.25
C MET A 173 13.60 -16.62 1.72
N VAL A 174 12.70 -15.91 1.03
CA VAL A 174 12.68 -15.82 -0.44
C VAL A 174 13.81 -14.93 -0.96
N GLY A 175 14.06 -13.79 -0.32
CA GLY A 175 15.17 -12.90 -0.68
C GLY A 175 16.54 -13.55 -0.37
N GLN A 176 16.59 -14.34 0.69
CA GLN A 176 17.79 -15.10 1.06
C GLN A 176 18.02 -16.29 0.11
N LEU A 177 16.97 -17.04 -0.24
CA LEU A 177 17.04 -18.14 -1.22
C LEU A 177 17.40 -17.67 -2.63
N LEU A 178 16.92 -16.51 -3.06
CA LEU A 178 17.26 -15.94 -4.37
C LEU A 178 18.70 -15.41 -4.40
N ARG A 179 19.20 -14.82 -3.31
CA ARG A 179 20.61 -14.40 -3.17
C ARG A 179 21.56 -15.59 -3.11
N ASP A 180 21.19 -16.63 -2.37
CA ASP A 180 21.99 -17.86 -2.26
C ASP A 180 22.02 -18.62 -3.60
N ALA A 181 20.89 -18.68 -4.32
CA ALA A 181 20.84 -19.27 -5.66
C ALA A 181 21.65 -18.47 -6.68
N ALA A 182 21.63 -17.14 -6.65
CA ALA A 182 22.43 -16.31 -7.54
C ALA A 182 23.94 -16.47 -7.28
N ALA A 183 24.35 -16.60 -6.01
CA ALA A 183 25.75 -16.84 -5.64
C ALA A 183 26.27 -18.23 -6.06
N GLU A 184 25.40 -19.23 -6.23
CA GLU A 184 25.80 -20.57 -6.75
C GLU A 184 26.00 -20.55 -8.27
N PHE A 185 25.43 -19.63 -9.01
CA PHE A 185 25.61 -19.53 -10.48
C PHE A 185 26.85 -18.72 -10.89
N ASP A 186 27.46 -17.96 -9.96
CA ASP A 186 28.67 -17.16 -10.21
C ASP A 186 30.01 -17.91 -9.89
N ASN A 187 29.95 -19.19 -9.53
CA ASN A 187 31.09 -20.08 -9.30
C ASN A 187 31.16 -21.21 -10.32
#